data_ac18d22376af47891c0b3467ad6f0d4e
#
_entry.id   ac18d22376af47891c0b3467ad6f0d4e
#
_cell.length_a   1.000
_cell.length_b   1.000
_cell.length_c   1.000
_cell.angle_alpha   90.00
_cell.angle_beta   90.00
_cell.angle_gamma   90.00
#
_symmetry.space_group_name_H-M   'P 1'
#
loop_
_entity.id
_entity.type
_entity.pdbx_description
1 polymer ?
#
loop_
_entity_poly.entity_id
_entity_poly.type
_entity_poly.pdbx_seq_one_letter_code
_entity_poly.pdbx_strand_id
1 'polypeptide(L)'
;INTKFRMQNSTLLNILGRFTAKEIKEFGEYINSPFFNKNKNVCKLFERISKFHPEFDSRKLGKKYIYEKIFSKEGYNDGFMRTLMFSLQQLAEEYLSYINYYRSGKTRTLHLLSELIDKGLVKHLEKKFKDVDKTLPGEELIDPDEYYFRFNYEFDRNYHYSINFAVKKGGEPDDRIYKEQEYLIGFFLLRL
;
A
#
# COMPACT_ATOMS: atom_id res chain seq x y z
N ILE A 1 29.42 -11.36 -24.58
CA ILE A 1 29.16 -10.13 -23.81
C ILE A 1 28.61 -10.56 -22.45
N ASN A 2 29.35 -10.27 -21.40
CA ASN A 2 29.20 -10.78 -20.04
C ASN A 2 27.83 -10.37 -19.44
N THR A 3 26.90 -11.30 -19.33
CA THR A 3 25.54 -11.11 -18.76
C THR A 3 25.54 -10.56 -17.33
N LYS A 4 26.66 -10.68 -16.61
CA LYS A 4 26.86 -10.27 -15.21
C LYS A 4 26.70 -8.74 -14.99
N PHE A 5 26.82 -7.93 -16.02
CA PHE A 5 26.78 -6.46 -15.92
C PHE A 5 25.48 -5.83 -16.45
N ARG A 6 24.52 -6.64 -16.94
CA ARG A 6 23.25 -6.12 -17.44
C ARG A 6 22.25 -5.96 -16.29
N MET A 7 21.56 -4.82 -16.25
CA MET A 7 20.39 -4.62 -15.38
C MET A 7 19.11 -5.19 -16.00
N GLN A 8 19.12 -5.35 -17.35
CA GLN A 8 18.03 -5.95 -18.12
C GLN A 8 17.67 -7.32 -17.53
N ASN A 9 16.40 -7.62 -17.37
CA ASN A 9 15.83 -8.80 -16.71
C ASN A 9 15.94 -8.78 -15.15
N SER A 10 16.30 -7.65 -14.52
CA SER A 10 16.16 -7.56 -13.06
C SER A 10 14.70 -7.38 -12.66
N THR A 11 14.30 -7.95 -11.53
CA THR A 11 12.96 -7.76 -10.94
C THR A 11 12.61 -6.29 -10.83
N LEU A 12 13.57 -5.46 -10.42
CA LEU A 12 13.40 -4.00 -10.34
C LEU A 12 12.91 -3.40 -11.68
N LEU A 13 13.61 -3.68 -12.78
CA LEU A 13 13.23 -3.09 -14.08
C LEU A 13 11.92 -3.69 -14.61
N ASN A 14 11.65 -4.95 -14.31
CA ASN A 14 10.35 -5.56 -14.62
C ASN A 14 9.20 -4.86 -13.90
N ILE A 15 9.36 -4.52 -12.63
CA ILE A 15 8.36 -3.77 -11.86
C ILE A 15 8.20 -2.37 -12.45
N LEU A 16 9.29 -1.63 -12.60
CA LEU A 16 9.25 -0.25 -13.12
C LEU A 16 8.71 -0.17 -14.55
N GLY A 17 8.95 -1.18 -15.38
CA GLY A 17 8.42 -1.26 -16.75
C GLY A 17 6.90 -1.46 -16.80
N ARG A 18 6.26 -1.84 -15.69
CA ARG A 18 4.80 -1.95 -15.59
C ARG A 18 4.14 -0.67 -15.05
N PHE A 19 4.93 0.26 -14.56
CA PHE A 19 4.39 1.55 -14.14
C PHE A 19 4.00 2.38 -15.37
N THR A 20 2.89 3.08 -15.26
CA THR A 20 2.52 4.13 -16.21
C THR A 20 3.48 5.32 -16.10
N ALA A 21 3.49 6.20 -17.09
CA ALA A 21 4.29 7.45 -17.03
C ALA A 21 3.92 8.32 -15.80
N LYS A 22 2.64 8.29 -15.40
CA LYS A 22 2.17 8.97 -14.20
C LYS A 22 2.74 8.31 -12.94
N GLU A 23 2.67 6.99 -12.83
CA GLU A 23 3.19 6.23 -11.68
C GLU A 23 4.72 6.35 -11.55
N ILE A 24 5.48 6.43 -12.64
CA ILE A 24 6.93 6.72 -12.59
C ILE A 24 7.21 8.07 -11.95
N LYS A 25 6.42 9.08 -12.30
CA LYS A 25 6.56 10.43 -11.71
C LYS A 25 6.21 10.41 -10.22
N GLU A 26 5.06 9.85 -9.88
CA GLU A 26 4.59 9.73 -8.48
C GLU A 26 5.54 8.87 -7.63
N PHE A 27 6.09 7.79 -8.18
CA PHE A 27 7.12 7.01 -7.52
C PHE A 27 8.40 7.82 -7.29
N GLY A 28 8.77 8.69 -8.24
CA GLY A 28 9.86 9.65 -8.04
C GLY A 28 9.63 10.57 -6.83
N GLU A 29 8.41 11.07 -6.65
CA GLU A 29 8.03 11.89 -5.49
C GLU A 29 8.06 11.05 -4.20
N TYR A 30 7.56 9.81 -4.24
CA TYR A 30 7.56 8.86 -3.13
C TYR A 30 8.97 8.59 -2.61
N ILE A 31 9.92 8.24 -3.47
CA ILE A 31 11.30 7.93 -3.06
C ILE A 31 12.10 9.16 -2.64
N ASN A 32 11.70 10.36 -3.05
CA ASN A 32 12.31 11.61 -2.59
C ASN A 32 11.73 12.11 -1.26
N SER A 33 10.64 11.50 -0.77
CA SER A 33 10.08 11.79 0.55
C SER A 33 10.99 11.23 1.65
N PRO A 34 11.48 12.07 2.60
CA PRO A 34 12.29 11.60 3.73
C PRO A 34 11.56 10.65 4.66
N PHE A 35 10.24 10.57 4.57
CA PHE A 35 9.41 9.65 5.34
C PHE A 35 9.60 8.21 4.86
N PHE A 36 9.63 7.99 3.54
CA PHE A 36 9.74 6.67 2.94
C PHE A 36 11.20 6.26 2.66
N ASN A 37 12.05 7.21 2.28
CA ASN A 37 13.43 6.91 1.92
C ASN A 37 14.40 7.97 2.42
N LYS A 38 15.41 7.53 3.16
CA LYS A 38 16.50 8.40 3.64
C LYS A 38 17.78 8.28 2.80
N ASN A 39 17.83 7.31 1.87
CA ASN A 39 19.01 7.03 1.05
C ASN A 39 19.02 7.83 -0.25
N LYS A 40 19.73 8.95 -0.26
CA LYS A 40 19.87 9.81 -1.45
C LYS A 40 20.51 9.12 -2.66
N ASN A 41 21.29 8.04 -2.46
CA ASN A 41 21.90 7.32 -3.57
C ASN A 41 20.86 6.48 -4.33
N VAL A 42 19.82 6.02 -3.64
CA VAL A 42 18.66 5.35 -4.27
C VAL A 42 17.90 6.35 -5.16
N CYS A 43 17.71 7.59 -4.70
CA CYS A 43 17.10 8.65 -5.53
C CYS A 43 17.90 8.90 -6.81
N LYS A 44 19.25 9.03 -6.68
CA LYS A 44 20.14 9.21 -7.83
C LYS A 44 20.08 8.02 -8.79
N LEU A 45 20.01 6.79 -8.28
CA LEU A 45 19.86 5.60 -9.11
C LEU A 45 18.57 5.67 -9.92
N PHE A 46 17.45 5.93 -9.25
CA PHE A 46 16.16 6.06 -9.92
C PHE A 46 16.15 7.16 -10.98
N GLU A 47 16.66 8.34 -10.66
CA GLU A 47 16.76 9.46 -11.60
C GLU A 47 17.50 9.10 -12.90
N ARG A 48 18.50 8.20 -12.79
CA ARG A 48 19.26 7.75 -13.97
C ARG A 48 18.51 6.69 -14.76
N ILE A 49 17.89 5.72 -14.10
CA ILE A 49 17.22 4.60 -14.79
C ILE A 49 15.85 4.98 -15.33
N SER A 50 15.10 5.86 -14.65
CA SER A 50 13.74 6.27 -15.07
C SER A 50 13.71 6.92 -16.47
N LYS A 51 14.83 7.49 -16.94
CA LYS A 51 14.97 8.04 -18.29
C LYS A 51 14.84 7.00 -19.42
N PHE A 52 14.87 5.72 -19.08
CA PHE A 52 14.75 4.60 -20.03
C PHE A 52 13.37 3.93 -19.96
N HIS A 53 12.45 4.50 -19.19
CA HIS A 53 11.07 4.04 -19.14
C HIS A 53 10.37 4.32 -20.49
N PRO A 54 9.47 3.45 -20.99
CA PRO A 54 8.98 2.22 -20.34
C PRO A 54 9.79 0.95 -20.68
N GLU A 55 10.49 0.90 -21.81
CA GLU A 55 11.07 -0.36 -22.34
C GLU A 55 12.28 -0.83 -21.53
N PHE A 56 13.01 0.09 -20.90
CA PHE A 56 14.29 -0.20 -20.25
C PHE A 56 15.26 -1.01 -21.12
N ASP A 57 15.14 -0.86 -22.44
CA ASP A 57 16.01 -1.54 -23.42
C ASP A 57 17.07 -0.59 -23.95
N SER A 58 18.20 -0.53 -23.25
CA SER A 58 19.34 0.26 -23.71
C SER A 58 20.64 -0.38 -23.26
N ARG A 59 21.66 -0.35 -24.16
CA ARG A 59 23.04 -0.73 -23.82
C ARG A 59 23.60 0.13 -22.68
N LYS A 60 23.06 1.34 -22.48
CA LYS A 60 23.42 2.27 -21.40
C LYS A 60 22.82 1.88 -20.02
N LEU A 61 21.96 0.88 -19.94
CA LEU A 61 21.47 0.29 -18.69
C LEU A 61 22.42 -0.77 -18.12
N GLY A 62 23.71 -0.67 -18.35
CA GLY A 62 24.72 -1.48 -17.67
C GLY A 62 24.98 -1.00 -16.26
N LYS A 63 25.04 -1.91 -15.28
CA LYS A 63 25.31 -1.57 -13.86
C LYS A 63 26.53 -0.67 -13.71
N LYS A 64 27.63 -1.01 -14.37
CA LYS A 64 28.88 -0.24 -14.34
C LYS A 64 28.67 1.17 -14.89
N TYR A 65 28.02 1.30 -16.05
CA TYR A 65 27.78 2.59 -16.68
C TYR A 65 26.91 3.51 -15.78
N ILE A 66 25.83 2.99 -15.24
CA ILE A 66 24.96 3.76 -14.33
C ILE A 66 25.71 4.16 -13.06
N TYR A 67 26.49 3.22 -12.47
CA TYR A 67 27.29 3.47 -11.28
C TYR A 67 28.28 4.62 -11.50
N GLU A 68 29.04 4.60 -12.59
CA GLU A 68 30.02 5.64 -12.94
C GLU A 68 29.37 7.02 -13.18
N LYS A 69 28.12 7.04 -13.63
CA LYS A 69 27.34 8.29 -13.77
C LYS A 69 26.83 8.85 -12.44
N ILE A 70 26.70 8.03 -11.43
CA ILE A 70 26.28 8.44 -10.07
C ILE A 70 27.50 8.77 -9.21
N PHE A 71 28.58 7.97 -9.32
CA PHE A 71 29.78 7.99 -8.47
C PHE A 71 31.04 8.19 -9.35
N SER A 72 31.12 9.34 -10.02
CA SER A 72 32.15 9.61 -11.03
C SER A 72 33.61 9.58 -10.52
N LYS A 73 33.82 9.62 -9.21
CA LYS A 73 35.14 9.63 -8.56
C LYS A 73 35.52 8.29 -7.93
N GLU A 74 34.63 7.31 -7.97
CA GLU A 74 34.80 6.04 -7.26
C GLU A 74 34.92 4.90 -8.28
N GLY A 75 35.77 3.89 -7.98
CA GLY A 75 35.83 2.66 -8.76
C GLY A 75 34.50 1.90 -8.68
N TYR A 76 34.14 1.19 -9.75
CA TYR A 76 32.91 0.39 -9.76
C TYR A 76 32.87 -0.66 -8.65
N ASN A 77 31.83 -0.63 -7.83
CA ASN A 77 31.54 -1.61 -6.78
C ASN A 77 30.21 -2.32 -7.07
N ASP A 78 30.31 -3.58 -7.53
CA ASP A 78 29.14 -4.40 -7.88
C ASP A 78 28.26 -4.74 -6.66
N GLY A 79 28.88 -4.99 -5.49
CA GLY A 79 28.15 -5.25 -4.26
C GLY A 79 27.27 -4.06 -3.85
N PHE A 80 27.86 -2.88 -3.83
CA PHE A 80 27.14 -1.65 -3.50
C PHE A 80 26.02 -1.35 -4.52
N MET A 81 26.29 -1.55 -5.82
CA MET A 81 25.28 -1.37 -6.85
C MET A 81 24.10 -2.33 -6.67
N ARG A 82 24.34 -3.58 -6.33
CA ARG A 82 23.27 -4.55 -6.02
C ARG A 82 22.44 -4.11 -4.82
N THR A 83 23.07 -3.63 -3.76
CA THR A 83 22.38 -3.11 -2.57
C THR A 83 21.48 -1.95 -2.93
N LEU A 84 21.94 -0.99 -3.75
CA LEU A 84 21.12 0.12 -4.21
C LEU A 84 19.93 -0.34 -5.06
N MET A 85 20.16 -1.28 -5.98
CA MET A 85 19.10 -1.84 -6.80
C MET A 85 18.05 -2.57 -5.95
N PHE A 86 18.50 -3.34 -4.97
CA PHE A 86 17.60 -4.03 -4.04
C PHE A 86 16.78 -3.04 -3.21
N SER A 87 17.43 -2.00 -2.66
CA SER A 87 16.71 -0.97 -1.90
C SER A 87 15.67 -0.24 -2.75
N LEU A 88 15.99 0.06 -4.01
CA LEU A 88 15.04 0.67 -4.93
C LEU A 88 13.88 -0.27 -5.29
N GLN A 89 14.16 -1.58 -5.43
CA GLN A 89 13.12 -2.59 -5.63
C GLN A 89 12.17 -2.67 -4.45
N GLN A 90 12.68 -2.71 -3.22
CA GLN A 90 11.85 -2.71 -2.01
C GLN A 90 10.92 -1.49 -1.96
N LEU A 91 11.45 -0.30 -2.26
CA LEU A 91 10.64 0.92 -2.34
C LEU A 91 9.58 0.86 -3.45
N ALA A 92 9.87 0.20 -4.58
CA ALA A 92 8.88 0.03 -5.65
C ALA A 92 7.75 -0.94 -5.22
N GLU A 93 8.07 -2.01 -4.49
CA GLU A 93 7.10 -2.94 -3.93
C GLU A 93 6.24 -2.27 -2.84
N GLU A 94 6.85 -1.47 -1.97
CA GLU A 94 6.15 -0.65 -0.97
C GLU A 94 5.23 0.39 -1.63
N TYR A 95 5.69 1.04 -2.69
CA TYR A 95 4.88 1.98 -3.47
C TYR A 95 3.66 1.30 -4.10
N LEU A 96 3.80 0.09 -4.67
CA LEU A 96 2.66 -0.68 -5.18
C LEU A 96 1.62 -0.96 -4.09
N SER A 97 2.07 -1.32 -2.90
CA SER A 97 1.19 -1.52 -1.73
C SER A 97 0.50 -0.22 -1.32
N TYR A 98 1.25 0.88 -1.28
CA TYR A 98 0.74 2.21 -0.96
C TYR A 98 -0.34 2.68 -1.95
N ILE A 99 -0.11 2.57 -3.26
CA ILE A 99 -1.10 3.01 -4.25
C ILE A 99 -2.35 2.13 -4.22
N ASN A 100 -2.21 0.82 -3.98
CA ASN A 100 -3.36 -0.07 -3.81
C ASN A 100 -4.20 0.34 -2.60
N TYR A 101 -3.57 0.50 -1.44
CA TYR A 101 -4.21 1.02 -0.23
C TYR A 101 -4.88 2.37 -0.48
N TYR A 102 -4.18 3.31 -1.12
CA TYR A 102 -4.68 4.66 -1.35
C TYR A 102 -5.89 4.70 -2.30
N ARG A 103 -5.94 3.80 -3.29
CA ARG A 103 -7.07 3.67 -4.23
C ARG A 103 -8.33 3.12 -3.55
N SER A 104 -8.18 2.26 -2.55
CA SER A 104 -9.30 1.66 -1.84
C SER A 104 -9.82 2.58 -0.71
N GLY A 105 -10.92 3.28 -0.96
CA GLY A 105 -11.59 4.09 0.05
C GLY A 105 -12.07 3.25 1.24
N LYS A 106 -12.59 2.05 0.98
CA LYS A 106 -13.07 1.10 1.99
C LYS A 106 -11.93 0.65 2.91
N THR A 107 -10.81 0.20 2.35
CA THR A 107 -9.65 -0.23 3.11
C THR A 107 -9.09 0.91 3.99
N ARG A 108 -8.97 2.11 3.44
CA ARG A 108 -8.53 3.29 4.21
C ARG A 108 -9.46 3.62 5.36
N THR A 109 -10.77 3.47 5.14
CA THR A 109 -11.76 3.70 6.19
C THR A 109 -11.60 2.71 7.34
N LEU A 110 -11.47 1.41 7.06
CA LEU A 110 -11.26 0.40 8.09
C LEU A 110 -9.98 0.66 8.89
N HIS A 111 -8.86 0.92 8.23
CA HIS A 111 -7.61 1.23 8.93
C HIS A 111 -7.70 2.51 9.77
N LEU A 112 -8.45 3.53 9.29
CA LEU A 112 -8.67 4.73 10.10
C LEU A 112 -9.52 4.43 11.34
N LEU A 113 -10.58 3.62 11.21
CA LEU A 113 -11.42 3.23 12.35
C LEU A 113 -10.60 2.47 13.39
N SER A 114 -9.82 1.48 12.97
CA SER A 114 -8.92 0.72 13.84
C SER A 114 -7.94 1.65 14.60
N GLU A 115 -7.27 2.57 13.91
CA GLU A 115 -6.37 3.54 14.55
C GLU A 115 -7.08 4.49 15.53
N LEU A 116 -8.31 4.91 15.22
CA LEU A 116 -9.11 5.73 16.12
C LEU A 116 -9.50 4.98 17.41
N ILE A 117 -9.77 3.67 17.29
CA ILE A 117 -10.02 2.77 18.43
C ILE A 117 -8.76 2.66 19.29
N ASP A 118 -7.63 2.31 18.68
CA ASP A 118 -6.36 2.10 19.37
C ASP A 118 -5.88 3.35 20.12
N LYS A 119 -6.15 4.53 19.53
CA LYS A 119 -5.82 5.83 20.17
C LYS A 119 -6.88 6.33 21.16
N GLY A 120 -7.97 5.62 21.36
CA GLY A 120 -9.06 6.03 22.25
C GLY A 120 -9.77 7.33 21.83
N LEU A 121 -9.78 7.64 20.52
CA LEU A 121 -10.39 8.87 20.00
C LEU A 121 -11.91 8.75 19.81
N VAL A 122 -12.63 8.40 20.88
CA VAL A 122 -14.04 8.01 20.90
C VAL A 122 -14.96 8.98 20.13
N LYS A 123 -14.88 10.29 20.42
CA LYS A 123 -15.74 11.28 19.74
C LYS A 123 -15.52 11.34 18.22
N HIS A 124 -14.27 11.18 17.77
CA HIS A 124 -13.91 11.15 16.36
C HIS A 124 -14.41 9.87 15.70
N LEU A 125 -14.24 8.75 16.38
CA LEU A 125 -14.70 7.44 15.94
C LEU A 125 -16.22 7.41 15.75
N GLU A 126 -17.00 7.86 16.76
CA GLU A 126 -18.45 7.94 16.65
C GLU A 126 -18.93 8.82 15.47
N LYS A 127 -18.26 9.96 15.26
CA LYS A 127 -18.54 10.80 14.09
C LYS A 127 -18.26 10.03 12.80
N LYS A 128 -17.15 9.30 12.75
CA LYS A 128 -16.76 8.56 11.55
C LYS A 128 -17.72 7.41 11.26
N PHE A 129 -18.20 6.69 12.26
CA PHE A 129 -19.27 5.69 12.10
C PHE A 129 -20.52 6.32 11.46
N LYS A 130 -20.99 7.46 11.98
CA LYS A 130 -22.14 8.16 11.38
C LYS A 130 -21.92 8.61 9.94
N ASP A 131 -20.70 8.99 9.59
CA ASP A 131 -20.38 9.41 8.22
C ASP A 131 -20.35 8.19 7.27
N VAL A 132 -19.83 7.05 7.73
CA VAL A 132 -19.84 5.79 6.96
C VAL A 132 -21.27 5.29 6.76
N ASP A 133 -22.09 5.26 7.83
CA ASP A 133 -23.49 4.82 7.75
C ASP A 133 -24.29 5.56 6.66
N LYS A 134 -24.02 6.86 6.44
CA LYS A 134 -24.68 7.65 5.39
C LYS A 134 -24.28 7.27 3.97
N THR A 135 -23.10 6.64 3.81
CA THR A 135 -22.55 6.30 2.51
C THR A 135 -22.69 4.82 2.17
N LEU A 136 -23.13 4.01 3.13
CA LEU A 136 -23.38 2.59 2.90
C LEU A 136 -24.51 2.41 1.86
N PRO A 137 -24.31 1.62 0.81
CA PRO A 137 -25.36 1.25 -0.11
C PRO A 137 -26.47 0.46 0.60
N GLY A 138 -27.65 0.38 -0.01
CA GLY A 138 -28.79 -0.39 0.49
C GLY A 138 -28.48 -1.89 0.69
N GLU A 139 -29.52 -2.69 0.99
CA GLU A 139 -29.35 -4.10 1.38
C GLU A 139 -28.95 -5.04 0.23
N GLU A 140 -29.15 -4.66 -1.02
CA GLU A 140 -28.71 -5.47 -2.16
C GLU A 140 -27.17 -5.43 -2.30
N LEU A 141 -26.52 -6.41 -1.72
CA LEU A 141 -25.08 -6.59 -1.78
C LEU A 141 -24.75 -7.63 -2.84
N ILE A 142 -24.10 -7.21 -3.90
CA ILE A 142 -23.68 -8.09 -5.02
C ILE A 142 -22.16 -8.29 -5.00
N ASP A 143 -21.41 -7.43 -4.34
CA ASP A 143 -19.94 -7.38 -4.36
C ASP A 143 -19.36 -8.06 -3.10
N PRO A 144 -18.52 -9.12 -3.25
CA PRO A 144 -17.84 -9.75 -2.12
C PRO A 144 -16.99 -8.75 -1.28
N ASP A 145 -16.40 -7.76 -1.93
CA ASP A 145 -15.59 -6.75 -1.23
C ASP A 145 -16.46 -5.83 -0.36
N GLU A 146 -17.73 -5.62 -0.72
CA GLU A 146 -18.69 -4.91 0.11
C GLU A 146 -19.07 -5.70 1.36
N TYR A 147 -19.32 -7.01 1.23
CA TYR A 147 -19.57 -7.88 2.39
C TYR A 147 -18.38 -7.91 3.34
N TYR A 148 -17.17 -8.03 2.79
CA TYR A 148 -15.95 -8.02 3.59
C TYR A 148 -15.77 -6.67 4.33
N PHE A 149 -16.03 -5.57 3.64
CA PHE A 149 -15.99 -4.23 4.24
C PHE A 149 -17.00 -4.12 5.40
N ARG A 150 -18.26 -4.49 5.18
CA ARG A 150 -19.31 -4.40 6.20
C ARG A 150 -19.04 -5.31 7.39
N PHE A 151 -18.57 -6.52 7.15
CA PHE A 151 -18.15 -7.40 8.24
C PHE A 151 -17.11 -6.73 9.14
N ASN A 152 -16.01 -6.23 8.58
CA ASN A 152 -14.97 -5.58 9.37
C ASN A 152 -15.47 -4.28 10.04
N TYR A 153 -16.32 -3.53 9.35
CA TYR A 153 -16.91 -2.30 9.86
C TYR A 153 -17.79 -2.57 11.10
N GLU A 154 -18.68 -3.55 11.04
CA GLU A 154 -19.53 -3.93 12.18
C GLU A 154 -18.71 -4.59 13.28
N PHE A 155 -17.67 -5.35 12.94
CA PHE A 155 -16.74 -5.91 13.93
C PHE A 155 -16.05 -4.81 14.75
N ASP A 156 -15.43 -3.82 14.10
CA ASP A 156 -14.80 -2.67 14.77
C ASP A 156 -15.80 -1.90 15.64
N ARG A 157 -17.02 -1.74 15.14
CA ARG A 157 -18.10 -1.04 15.83
C ARG A 157 -18.56 -1.79 17.08
N ASN A 158 -18.77 -3.09 16.98
CA ASN A 158 -19.17 -3.96 18.10
C ASN A 158 -18.05 -4.05 19.13
N TYR A 159 -16.79 -4.17 18.69
CA TYR A 159 -15.63 -4.15 19.57
C TYR A 159 -15.54 -2.84 20.35
N HIS A 160 -15.68 -1.70 19.70
CA HIS A 160 -15.71 -0.39 20.35
C HIS A 160 -16.87 -0.29 21.38
N TYR A 161 -18.06 -0.75 21.02
CA TYR A 161 -19.22 -0.74 21.90
C TYR A 161 -19.00 -1.63 23.12
N SER A 162 -18.47 -2.83 22.94
CA SER A 162 -18.21 -3.77 24.05
C SER A 162 -17.23 -3.20 25.07
N ILE A 163 -16.17 -2.55 24.63
CA ILE A 163 -15.17 -1.95 25.53
C ILE A 163 -15.71 -0.72 26.26
N ASN A 164 -16.46 0.15 25.57
CA ASN A 164 -16.81 1.45 26.14
C ASN A 164 -18.18 1.51 26.81
N PHE A 165 -19.11 0.62 26.46
CA PHE A 165 -20.51 0.73 26.88
C PHE A 165 -21.08 -0.53 27.52
N ALA A 166 -20.69 -1.74 27.15
CA ALA A 166 -21.26 -2.97 27.71
C ALA A 166 -20.93 -3.16 29.19
N VAL A 167 -19.76 -2.72 29.63
CA VAL A 167 -19.35 -2.76 31.04
C VAL A 167 -20.18 -1.80 31.91
N LYS A 168 -20.82 -0.80 31.31
CA LYS A 168 -21.55 0.27 32.01
C LYS A 168 -23.06 0.04 32.14
N LYS A 169 -23.69 -0.84 31.37
CA LYS A 169 -25.16 -0.88 31.27
C LYS A 169 -25.86 -2.23 31.36
N GLY A 170 -25.19 -3.36 31.55
CA GLY A 170 -25.88 -4.67 31.67
C GLY A 170 -26.88 -4.90 30.52
N GLY A 171 -26.58 -4.44 29.32
CA GLY A 171 -27.52 -4.45 28.18
C GLY A 171 -27.53 -5.80 27.45
N GLU A 172 -28.68 -6.13 26.87
CA GLU A 172 -28.86 -7.28 26.00
C GLU A 172 -27.92 -7.20 24.79
N PRO A 173 -27.53 -8.34 24.19
CA PRO A 173 -26.75 -8.38 22.97
C PRO A 173 -27.45 -7.55 21.88
N ASP A 174 -26.74 -6.57 21.34
CA ASP A 174 -27.27 -5.70 20.28
C ASP A 174 -27.46 -6.53 18.99
N ASP A 175 -28.60 -6.34 18.31
CA ASP A 175 -28.93 -6.96 16.99
C ASP A 175 -27.80 -6.80 15.95
N ARG A 176 -26.88 -5.89 16.17
CA ARG A 176 -25.67 -5.65 15.36
C ARG A 176 -24.69 -6.82 15.32
N ILE A 177 -24.62 -7.64 16.37
CA ILE A 177 -23.78 -8.85 16.40
C ILE A 177 -24.25 -9.84 15.34
N TYR A 178 -25.56 -9.94 15.11
CA TYR A 178 -26.12 -10.80 14.07
C TYR A 178 -25.78 -10.29 12.65
N LYS A 179 -25.79 -9.00 12.44
CA LYS A 179 -25.41 -8.38 11.14
C LYS A 179 -23.95 -8.65 10.78
N GLU A 180 -23.04 -8.60 11.73
CA GLU A 180 -21.64 -8.97 11.53
C GLU A 180 -21.52 -10.40 10.98
N GLN A 181 -22.21 -11.35 11.64
CA GLN A 181 -22.19 -12.76 11.23
C GLN A 181 -22.83 -12.96 9.84
N GLU A 182 -23.92 -12.27 9.55
CA GLU A 182 -24.59 -12.30 8.24
C GLU A 182 -23.66 -11.84 7.11
N TYR A 183 -22.95 -10.74 7.30
CA TYR A 183 -21.97 -10.24 6.32
C TYR A 183 -20.78 -11.18 6.14
N LEU A 184 -20.30 -11.83 7.21
CA LEU A 184 -19.25 -12.83 7.12
C LEU A 184 -19.70 -14.05 6.28
N ILE A 185 -20.90 -14.56 6.54
CA ILE A 185 -21.50 -15.68 5.79
C ILE A 185 -21.67 -15.27 4.32
N GLY A 186 -22.24 -14.11 4.03
CA GLY A 186 -22.41 -13.57 2.69
C GLY A 186 -21.10 -13.47 1.92
N PHE A 187 -20.04 -12.99 2.55
CA PHE A 187 -18.70 -12.94 1.96
C PHE A 187 -18.19 -14.31 1.54
N PHE A 188 -18.33 -15.32 2.40
CA PHE A 188 -17.90 -16.70 2.06
C PHE A 188 -18.75 -17.32 0.96
N LEU A 189 -20.06 -17.14 0.98
CA LEU A 189 -20.96 -17.71 -0.04
C LEU A 189 -20.72 -17.13 -1.44
N LEU A 190 -20.29 -15.86 -1.54
CA LEU A 190 -19.99 -15.23 -2.84
C LEU A 190 -18.59 -15.56 -3.38
N ARG A 191 -17.74 -16.20 -2.59
CA ARG A 191 -16.41 -16.64 -3.01
C ARG A 191 -16.31 -18.13 -3.34
N LEU A 192 -17.38 -18.91 -3.12
CA LEU A 192 -17.49 -20.30 -3.56
C LEU A 192 -17.96 -20.39 -5.01
#